data_3c81c14db379d649a68c4fb7de08266f
#
_entry.id   3c81c14db379d649a68c4fb7de08266f
#
_cell.length_a   1.000
_cell.length_b   1.000
_cell.length_c   1.000
_cell.angle_alpha   90.00
_cell.angle_beta   90.00
_cell.angle_gamma   90.00
#
_symmetry.space_group_name_H-M   'P 1'
#
loop_
_entity.id
_entity.type
_entity.pdbx_description
1 polymer ?
#
loop_
_entity_poly.entity_id
_entity_poly.type
_entity_poly.pdbx_seq_one_letter_code
_entity_poly.pdbx_strand_id
1 'polypeptide(L)'
;MTNLTFYGAVNEIGGNKILLEDNGTKLFLDFGMSFGTANKYFSEFLQPRKCSGLGDFIEFGLLPDLQGVYRSDFIKHMGRPKEDLNIQGLLVSHAHADHASYINHLHEDLPIYCSDETYCILKALNDTSSSGFNDITDLSVCFETHVKDGKVIRTKGEKLDRKYKPFKFKEKFHIDEIEVEPYRVDHSLSGATGYIIHTSSGTIVYTGDFRFHGRREKETATFMEACKEAKPDVLIIEGTRVDSTNSKKELEVEDEICDISSKAKGLSICNWSVRDTDRMLSFLNAAKKLGKKLAISLKQAYLLDELAKCGDSIAPKTGDEDLTLYANRKSWGVIGDSNWCDKIRDEDYDSWERPYLDRAVCYKDIRANQKDYLMFCSNFDLKELIDIKPAEGSVYIKSVCEPFDAEMEMDWGRIMNWINHFGMNVESTHVSGHASGPQLKEFVEQVNAKNIIPLHTENAKAFENWSKNVTLLGKVGESYVL
;
A
#
# COMPACT_ATOMS: atom_id res chain seq x y z
N MET A 1 30.78 10.92 8.29
CA MET A 1 30.84 9.67 7.50
C MET A 1 29.44 9.10 7.48
N THR A 2 28.91 8.87 6.29
CA THR A 2 27.54 8.41 6.08
C THR A 2 27.53 6.91 5.84
N ASN A 3 26.65 6.19 6.52
CA ASN A 3 26.48 4.74 6.42
C ASN A 3 25.02 4.39 6.05
N LEU A 4 24.85 3.46 5.13
CA LEU A 4 23.57 2.86 4.77
C LEU A 4 23.58 1.38 5.14
N THR A 5 22.64 0.93 5.97
CA THR A 5 22.47 -0.51 6.30
C THR A 5 21.13 -1.01 5.80
N PHE A 6 21.13 -2.10 5.03
CA PHE A 6 19.97 -2.60 4.33
C PHE A 6 19.36 -3.80 5.06
N TYR A 7 18.26 -3.58 5.78
CA TYR A 7 17.55 -4.61 6.56
C TYR A 7 16.39 -5.28 5.82
N GLY A 8 16.25 -5.04 4.51
CA GLY A 8 15.26 -5.67 3.65
C GLY A 8 15.38 -5.22 2.21
N ALA A 9 14.54 -5.74 1.35
CA ALA A 9 14.49 -5.50 -0.11
C ALA A 9 15.78 -5.93 -0.86
N VAL A 10 16.64 -6.72 -0.26
CA VAL A 10 17.88 -7.22 -0.86
C VAL A 10 17.62 -8.56 -1.55
N ASN A 11 17.73 -8.57 -2.89
CA ASN A 11 17.42 -9.74 -3.73
C ASN A 11 16.00 -10.30 -3.52
N GLU A 12 15.07 -9.43 -3.17
CA GLU A 12 13.64 -9.73 -3.02
C GLU A 12 12.79 -8.50 -3.40
N ILE A 13 11.53 -8.72 -3.74
CA ILE A 13 10.56 -7.65 -3.94
C ILE A 13 9.88 -7.36 -2.60
N GLY A 14 9.91 -6.08 -2.18
CA GLY A 14 9.31 -5.62 -0.95
C GLY A 14 10.17 -5.78 0.31
N GLY A 15 9.63 -5.36 1.44
CA GLY A 15 10.31 -5.41 2.74
C GLY A 15 11.32 -4.30 2.97
N ASN A 16 11.15 -3.15 2.33
CA ASN A 16 12.08 -2.03 2.40
C ASN A 16 12.29 -1.55 3.85
N LYS A 17 13.53 -1.62 4.30
CA LYS A 17 14.01 -1.13 5.58
C LYS A 17 15.48 -0.74 5.44
N ILE A 18 15.77 0.55 5.26
CA ILE A 18 17.13 1.05 5.06
C ILE A 18 17.44 2.02 6.20
N LEU A 19 18.47 1.73 6.97
CA LEU A 19 18.96 2.63 8.02
C LEU A 19 20.05 3.52 7.43
N LEU A 20 19.81 4.82 7.43
CA LEU A 20 20.78 5.87 7.14
C LEU A 20 21.33 6.42 8.43
N GLU A 21 22.65 6.43 8.59
CA GLU A 21 23.36 7.03 9.73
C GLU A 21 24.36 8.08 9.20
N ASP A 22 24.27 9.30 9.71
CA ASP A 22 25.20 10.38 9.39
C ASP A 22 25.48 11.25 10.62
N ASN A 23 26.76 11.32 11.04
CA ASN A 23 27.23 12.13 12.17
C ASN A 23 26.38 11.98 13.45
N GLY A 24 25.87 10.78 13.72
CA GLY A 24 25.07 10.48 14.90
C GLY A 24 23.55 10.60 14.69
N THR A 25 23.09 11.23 13.62
CA THR A 25 21.68 11.21 13.20
C THR A 25 21.37 9.91 12.49
N LYS A 26 20.29 9.26 12.89
CA LYS A 26 19.81 7.99 12.33
C LYS A 26 18.40 8.14 11.85
N LEU A 27 18.12 7.66 10.64
CA LEU A 27 16.77 7.62 10.12
C LEU A 27 16.55 6.38 9.24
N PHE A 28 15.32 5.89 9.21
CA PHE A 28 14.93 4.85 8.26
C PHE A 28 14.34 5.45 6.98
N LEU A 29 14.65 4.79 5.86
CA LEU A 29 13.94 4.93 4.60
C LEU A 29 13.04 3.69 4.48
N ASP A 30 11.74 3.88 4.60
CA ASP A 30 10.70 2.88 4.72
C ASP A 30 10.88 1.87 5.89
N PHE A 31 9.79 1.22 6.27
CA PHE A 31 9.81 0.17 7.27
C PHE A 31 8.67 -0.82 7.01
N GLY A 32 8.84 -1.62 5.98
CA GLY A 32 7.82 -2.47 5.40
C GLY A 32 7.98 -3.97 5.66
N MET A 33 6.97 -4.73 5.28
CA MET A 33 6.90 -6.18 5.39
C MET A 33 7.58 -6.84 4.19
N SER A 34 8.43 -7.83 4.42
CA SER A 34 8.87 -8.77 3.38
C SER A 34 7.82 -9.87 3.22
N PHE A 35 7.08 -9.84 2.12
CA PHE A 35 6.12 -10.91 1.81
C PHE A 35 6.82 -12.25 1.58
N GLY A 36 7.89 -12.25 0.78
CA GLY A 36 8.63 -13.46 0.46
C GLY A 36 9.19 -14.18 1.70
N THR A 37 9.70 -13.43 2.68
CA THR A 37 10.19 -14.01 3.93
C THR A 37 9.04 -14.38 4.86
N ALA A 38 7.98 -13.57 4.97
CA ALA A 38 6.82 -13.88 5.81
C ALA A 38 6.13 -15.17 5.35
N ASN A 39 5.88 -15.33 4.05
CA ASN A 39 5.19 -16.49 3.47
C ASN A 39 5.97 -17.82 3.62
N LYS A 40 7.27 -17.76 3.96
CA LYS A 40 8.03 -18.98 4.31
C LYS A 40 7.61 -19.60 5.64
N TYR A 41 7.10 -18.77 6.57
CA TYR A 41 6.84 -19.18 7.96
C TYR A 41 5.38 -18.99 8.38
N PHE A 42 4.66 -18.09 7.76
CA PHE A 42 3.29 -17.73 8.12
C PHE A 42 2.35 -17.91 6.93
N SER A 43 1.07 -18.15 7.24
CA SER A 43 -0.01 -18.32 6.27
C SER A 43 -1.31 -17.77 6.83
N GLU A 44 -2.41 -17.86 6.09
CA GLU A 44 -3.74 -17.44 6.56
C GLU A 44 -4.10 -18.00 7.96
N PHE A 45 -3.72 -19.23 8.25
CA PHE A 45 -4.05 -19.93 9.51
C PHE A 45 -2.91 -19.96 10.54
N LEU A 46 -1.71 -19.55 10.17
CA LEU A 46 -0.55 -19.51 11.05
C LEU A 46 0.05 -18.09 11.05
N GLN A 47 -0.48 -17.24 11.90
CA GLN A 47 -0.06 -15.86 12.03
C GLN A 47 0.90 -15.65 13.20
N PRO A 48 1.77 -14.61 13.15
CA PRO A 48 2.57 -14.20 14.30
C PRO A 48 1.70 -13.98 15.54
N ARG A 49 2.21 -14.35 16.71
CA ARG A 49 1.48 -14.24 17.96
C ARG A 49 1.48 -12.80 18.46
N LYS A 50 0.31 -12.21 18.66
CA LYS A 50 0.20 -10.87 19.26
C LYS A 50 0.85 -10.79 20.65
N CYS A 51 0.84 -11.89 21.41
CA CYS A 51 1.41 -11.91 22.75
C CYS A 51 2.93 -11.98 22.78
N SER A 52 3.62 -12.35 21.70
CA SER A 52 5.08 -12.36 21.66
C SER A 52 5.68 -11.01 21.26
N GLY A 53 4.83 -10.02 20.94
CA GLY A 53 5.28 -8.70 20.51
C GLY A 53 6.17 -8.81 19.26
N LEU A 54 7.48 -8.56 19.43
CA LEU A 54 8.46 -8.64 18.34
C LEU A 54 9.09 -10.02 18.16
N GLY A 55 8.94 -10.93 19.15
CA GLY A 55 9.70 -12.17 19.22
C GLY A 55 9.58 -13.03 17.97
N ASP A 56 8.35 -13.24 17.49
CA ASP A 56 8.11 -14.06 16.31
C ASP A 56 8.70 -13.43 15.03
N PHE A 57 8.71 -12.10 14.95
CA PHE A 57 9.24 -11.37 13.80
C PHE A 57 10.77 -11.34 13.78
N ILE A 58 11.41 -11.17 14.95
CA ILE A 58 12.88 -11.18 15.08
C ILE A 58 13.43 -12.59 14.83
N GLU A 59 12.78 -13.62 15.39
CA GLU A 59 13.19 -15.01 15.23
C GLU A 59 13.35 -15.43 13.75
N PHE A 60 12.42 -14.97 12.90
CA PHE A 60 12.43 -15.29 11.47
C PHE A 60 13.05 -14.20 10.59
N GLY A 61 13.69 -13.20 11.18
CA GLY A 61 14.37 -12.14 10.43
C GLY A 61 13.44 -11.18 9.70
N LEU A 62 12.15 -11.14 10.03
CA LEU A 62 11.18 -10.18 9.49
C LEU A 62 11.43 -8.77 10.01
N LEU A 63 11.92 -8.66 11.25
CA LEU A 63 12.40 -7.44 11.87
C LEU A 63 13.85 -7.62 12.34
N PRO A 64 14.75 -6.63 12.12
CA PRO A 64 16.09 -6.66 12.68
C PRO A 64 16.05 -6.46 14.21
N ASP A 65 16.92 -7.13 14.95
CA ASP A 65 17.02 -6.92 16.41
C ASP A 65 17.86 -5.66 16.69
N LEU A 66 17.19 -4.52 16.75
CA LEU A 66 17.79 -3.21 16.98
C LEU A 66 17.28 -2.60 18.28
N GLN A 67 18.20 -1.98 19.05
CA GLN A 67 17.85 -1.29 20.28
C GLN A 67 17.34 0.14 20.04
N GLY A 68 16.33 0.56 20.81
CA GLY A 68 15.77 1.91 20.76
C GLY A 68 14.95 2.22 19.50
N VAL A 69 14.49 1.19 18.79
CA VAL A 69 13.69 1.32 17.56
C VAL A 69 12.23 0.97 17.79
N TYR A 70 11.96 0.05 18.71
CA TYR A 70 10.66 -0.60 18.84
C TYR A 70 9.83 -0.07 20.00
N ARG A 71 8.52 -0.34 19.95
CA ARG A 71 7.52 0.02 20.95
C ARG A 71 7.93 -0.47 22.35
N SER A 72 7.83 0.42 23.29
CA SER A 72 8.18 0.15 24.69
C SER A 72 7.39 -1.01 25.31
N ASP A 73 6.09 -1.14 24.92
CA ASP A 73 5.23 -2.22 25.36
C ASP A 73 5.66 -3.59 24.79
N PHE A 74 6.08 -3.65 23.53
CA PHE A 74 6.55 -4.90 22.92
C PHE A 74 7.90 -5.34 23.51
N ILE A 75 8.82 -4.39 23.73
CA ILE A 75 10.11 -4.65 24.40
C ILE A 75 9.88 -5.18 25.81
N LYS A 76 9.01 -4.54 26.60
CA LYS A 76 8.63 -5.00 27.95
C LYS A 76 8.04 -6.41 27.92
N HIS A 77 7.20 -6.72 26.92
CA HIS A 77 6.58 -8.03 26.79
C HIS A 77 7.59 -9.16 26.48
N MET A 78 8.67 -8.82 25.78
CA MET A 78 9.79 -9.74 25.56
C MET A 78 10.69 -9.94 26.79
N GLY A 79 10.39 -9.28 27.91
CA GLY A 79 11.22 -9.31 29.11
C GLY A 79 12.52 -8.51 29.01
N ARG A 80 12.63 -7.63 28.00
CA ARG A 80 13.78 -6.74 27.82
C ARG A 80 13.63 -5.48 28.68
N PRO A 81 14.74 -4.85 29.11
CA PRO A 81 14.68 -3.56 29.79
C PRO A 81 14.12 -2.48 28.87
N LYS A 82 13.60 -1.39 29.46
CA LYS A 82 13.17 -0.23 28.68
C LYS A 82 14.33 0.30 27.84
N GLU A 83 14.05 0.58 26.58
CA GLU A 83 14.98 1.19 25.64
C GLU A 83 14.52 2.61 25.32
N ASP A 84 15.45 3.56 25.28
CA ASP A 84 15.15 4.91 24.84
C ASP A 84 15.23 4.98 23.30
N LEU A 85 14.38 5.81 22.70
CA LEU A 85 14.38 6.04 21.25
C LEU A 85 15.75 6.53 20.77
N ASN A 86 16.30 5.86 19.78
CA ASN A 86 17.65 6.13 19.28
C ASN A 86 17.65 6.38 17.74
N ILE A 87 16.47 6.69 17.18
CA ILE A 87 16.24 7.00 15.77
C ILE A 87 15.51 8.34 15.70
N GLN A 88 15.98 9.27 14.85
CA GLN A 88 15.43 10.61 14.74
C GLN A 88 14.27 10.73 13.75
N GLY A 89 14.07 9.73 12.87
CA GLY A 89 12.97 9.77 11.93
C GLY A 89 12.78 8.51 11.08
N LEU A 90 11.61 8.43 10.48
CA LEU A 90 11.28 7.50 9.41
C LEU A 90 10.78 8.31 8.21
N LEU A 91 11.41 8.17 7.05
CA LEU A 91 10.89 8.67 5.77
C LEU A 91 10.10 7.55 5.11
N VAL A 92 8.80 7.76 4.88
CA VAL A 92 7.94 6.79 4.20
C VAL A 92 7.71 7.22 2.77
N SER A 93 8.12 6.37 1.83
CA SER A 93 7.96 6.64 0.40
C SER A 93 6.49 6.58 -0.02
N HIS A 94 5.76 5.56 0.41
CA HIS A 94 4.32 5.40 0.12
C HIS A 94 3.65 4.34 1.02
N ALA A 95 2.33 4.20 0.88
CA ALA A 95 1.50 3.43 1.81
C ALA A 95 1.32 1.94 1.44
N HIS A 96 2.15 1.32 0.60
CA HIS A 96 2.13 -0.13 0.41
C HIS A 96 2.67 -0.86 1.65
N ALA A 97 2.21 -2.10 1.83
CA ALA A 97 2.54 -2.87 3.03
C ALA A 97 4.03 -3.18 3.15
N ASP A 98 4.71 -3.39 2.05
CA ASP A 98 6.14 -3.66 1.94
C ASP A 98 7.03 -2.43 2.13
N HIS A 99 6.42 -1.26 2.34
CA HIS A 99 7.09 0.00 2.68
C HIS A 99 6.67 0.56 4.04
N ALA A 100 5.43 0.29 4.51
CA ALA A 100 4.86 0.97 5.67
C ALA A 100 4.24 0.08 6.74
N SER A 101 3.93 -1.20 6.49
CA SER A 101 3.11 -1.99 7.43
C SER A 101 3.78 -2.25 8.77
N TYR A 102 5.12 -2.30 8.83
CA TYR A 102 5.83 -2.54 10.09
C TYR A 102 6.04 -1.28 10.94
N ILE A 103 5.52 -0.12 10.53
CA ILE A 103 5.35 1.07 11.39
C ILE A 103 4.64 0.70 12.69
N ASN A 104 3.70 -0.25 12.64
CA ASN A 104 3.03 -0.81 13.82
C ASN A 104 3.98 -1.22 14.96
N HIS A 105 5.18 -1.66 14.66
CA HIS A 105 6.16 -2.14 15.65
C HIS A 105 7.11 -1.06 16.17
N LEU A 106 7.16 0.10 15.50
CA LEU A 106 8.11 1.16 15.82
C LEU A 106 7.73 1.92 17.09
N HIS A 107 8.75 2.50 17.74
CA HIS A 107 8.63 3.26 18.96
C HIS A 107 7.52 4.31 18.85
N GLU A 108 6.74 4.47 19.90
CA GLU A 108 5.58 5.37 19.96
C GLU A 108 5.94 6.84 19.71
N ASP A 109 7.16 7.23 20.04
CA ASP A 109 7.65 8.62 19.92
C ASP A 109 8.41 8.90 18.63
N LEU A 110 8.60 7.91 17.76
CA LEU A 110 9.34 8.10 16.51
C LEU A 110 8.63 9.07 15.56
N PRO A 111 9.28 10.17 15.12
CA PRO A 111 8.73 11.03 14.07
C PRO A 111 8.64 10.31 12.72
N ILE A 112 7.49 10.40 12.04
CA ILE A 112 7.24 9.76 10.76
C ILE A 112 6.94 10.85 9.72
N TYR A 113 7.79 10.92 8.69
CA TYR A 113 7.69 11.90 7.60
C TYR A 113 7.12 11.21 6.36
N CYS A 114 6.04 11.72 5.81
CA CYS A 114 5.43 11.24 4.57
C CYS A 114 4.63 12.36 3.90
N SER A 115 4.14 12.13 2.69
CA SER A 115 3.18 13.05 2.06
C SER A 115 1.82 13.02 2.79
N ASP A 116 1.04 14.09 2.64
CA ASP A 116 -0.33 14.15 3.17
C ASP A 116 -1.18 13.00 2.65
N GLU A 117 -1.06 12.66 1.36
CA GLU A 117 -1.82 11.57 0.74
C GLU A 117 -1.40 10.20 1.28
N THR A 118 -0.11 9.96 1.49
CA THR A 118 0.39 8.74 2.14
C THR A 118 -0.19 8.60 3.55
N TYR A 119 -0.17 9.68 4.34
CA TYR A 119 -0.81 9.68 5.66
C TYR A 119 -2.31 9.36 5.59
N CYS A 120 -3.06 9.99 4.66
CA CYS A 120 -4.49 9.74 4.48
C CYS A 120 -4.79 8.28 4.12
N ILE A 121 -3.97 7.66 3.27
CA ILE A 121 -4.12 6.23 2.93
C ILE A 121 -3.82 5.34 4.14
N LEU A 122 -2.74 5.62 4.89
CA LEU A 122 -2.39 4.87 6.09
C LEU A 122 -3.47 5.02 7.18
N LYS A 123 -4.04 6.21 7.32
CA LYS A 123 -5.16 6.46 8.23
C LYS A 123 -6.41 5.67 7.81
N ALA A 124 -6.77 5.71 6.54
CA ALA A 124 -7.91 4.93 6.04
C ALA A 124 -7.70 3.42 6.30
N LEU A 125 -6.49 2.92 6.11
CA LEU A 125 -6.14 1.54 6.42
C LEU A 125 -6.28 1.24 7.92
N ASN A 126 -5.74 2.10 8.77
CA ASN A 126 -5.82 1.97 10.23
C ASN A 126 -7.27 1.93 10.72
N ASP A 127 -8.10 2.86 10.26
CA ASP A 127 -9.48 3.03 10.73
C ASP A 127 -10.44 1.94 10.22
N THR A 128 -10.17 1.36 9.04
CA THR A 128 -11.09 0.42 8.38
C THR A 128 -10.66 -1.04 8.48
N SER A 129 -9.53 -1.34 9.09
CA SER A 129 -9.02 -2.70 9.22
C SER A 129 -9.39 -3.31 10.57
N SER A 130 -9.65 -4.62 10.56
CA SER A 130 -9.92 -5.44 11.76
C SER A 130 -8.71 -6.26 12.20
N SER A 131 -7.55 -6.15 11.52
CA SER A 131 -6.37 -6.95 11.85
C SER A 131 -5.70 -6.44 13.14
N GLY A 132 -4.93 -7.29 13.76
CA GLY A 132 -4.35 -6.97 15.06
C GLY A 132 -3.00 -6.27 15.03
N PHE A 133 -2.51 -5.90 13.84
CA PHE A 133 -1.24 -5.22 13.63
C PHE A 133 -1.46 -3.92 12.84
N ASN A 134 -2.47 -3.15 13.22
CA ASN A 134 -2.87 -1.92 12.53
C ASN A 134 -2.64 -0.64 13.31
N ASP A 135 -1.81 -0.66 14.33
CA ASP A 135 -1.43 0.53 15.08
C ASP A 135 -0.48 1.41 14.26
N ILE A 136 -0.92 1.84 13.06
CA ILE A 136 -0.10 2.57 12.08
C ILE A 136 -0.16 4.07 12.32
N THR A 137 -1.35 4.66 12.44
CA THR A 137 -1.51 6.11 12.69
C THR A 137 -1.74 6.44 14.14
N ASP A 138 -2.32 5.54 14.88
CA ASP A 138 -2.52 5.61 16.32
C ASP A 138 -2.23 4.25 16.95
N LEU A 139 -1.97 4.21 18.23
CA LEU A 139 -1.69 2.98 18.97
C LEU A 139 -2.23 3.06 20.38
N SER A 140 -2.52 1.91 20.97
CA SER A 140 -2.76 1.79 22.39
C SER A 140 -1.59 1.05 23.03
N VAL A 141 -0.76 1.75 23.80
CA VAL A 141 0.32 1.14 24.57
C VAL A 141 -0.33 0.27 25.67
N CYS A 142 -0.09 -1.02 25.58
CA CYS A 142 -0.75 -1.98 26.43
C CYS A 142 0.26 -2.91 27.03
N PHE A 143 0.13 -3.21 28.28
CA PHE A 143 0.64 -4.49 28.85
C PHE A 143 0.68 -4.43 30.36
N GLU A 144 -0.31 -3.79 30.94
CA GLU A 144 -0.67 -4.12 32.29
C GLU A 144 -1.80 -5.13 32.27
N THR A 145 -1.68 -6.13 33.12
CA THR A 145 -2.76 -7.08 33.37
C THR A 145 -3.27 -6.87 34.77
N HIS A 146 -4.57 -6.97 34.98
CA HIS A 146 -5.18 -7.03 36.29
C HIS A 146 -6.13 -8.22 36.37
N VAL A 147 -6.38 -8.70 37.61
CA VAL A 147 -7.35 -9.80 37.83
C VAL A 147 -8.70 -9.18 38.14
N LYS A 148 -9.70 -9.54 37.30
CA LYS A 148 -11.11 -9.20 37.51
C LYS A 148 -11.93 -10.49 37.45
N ASP A 149 -12.71 -10.77 38.51
CA ASP A 149 -13.57 -11.96 38.59
C ASP A 149 -12.81 -13.28 38.32
N GLY A 150 -11.58 -13.38 38.86
CA GLY A 150 -10.73 -14.56 38.69
C GLY A 150 -10.10 -14.72 37.31
N LYS A 151 -10.31 -13.77 36.39
CA LYS A 151 -9.73 -13.77 35.02
C LYS A 151 -8.67 -12.70 34.91
N VAL A 152 -7.57 -13.04 34.23
CA VAL A 152 -6.54 -12.05 33.86
C VAL A 152 -7.07 -11.26 32.69
N ILE A 153 -7.22 -9.96 32.87
CA ILE A 153 -7.69 -9.01 31.85
C ILE A 153 -6.55 -8.05 31.51
N ARG A 154 -6.34 -7.77 30.24
CA ARG A 154 -5.44 -6.71 29.79
C ARG A 154 -6.06 -5.35 30.09
N THR A 155 -5.28 -4.47 30.70
CA THR A 155 -5.61 -3.05 30.74
C THR A 155 -5.22 -2.44 29.40
N LYS A 156 -6.17 -1.90 28.64
CA LYS A 156 -5.84 -1.06 27.48
C LYS A 156 -5.25 0.24 28.01
N GLY A 157 -4.07 0.60 27.53
CA GLY A 157 -3.50 1.92 27.76
C GLY A 157 -4.30 3.02 27.05
N GLU A 158 -3.92 4.24 27.28
CA GLU A 158 -4.46 5.37 26.53
C GLU A 158 -4.13 5.23 25.04
N LYS A 159 -5.04 5.72 24.20
CA LYS A 159 -4.79 5.82 22.78
C LYS A 159 -3.84 6.97 22.52
N LEU A 160 -2.76 6.72 21.82
CA LEU A 160 -1.74 7.68 21.44
C LEU A 160 -1.72 7.84 19.94
N ASP A 161 -1.71 9.06 19.45
CA ASP A 161 -1.45 9.36 18.04
C ASP A 161 0.05 9.29 17.79
N ARG A 162 0.45 8.64 16.69
CA ARG A 162 1.84 8.63 16.24
C ARG A 162 2.25 9.99 15.72
N LYS A 163 3.53 10.31 15.81
CA LYS A 163 4.10 11.62 15.46
C LYS A 163 4.32 11.76 13.96
N TYR A 164 3.24 11.76 13.19
CA TYR A 164 3.32 12.08 11.76
C TYR A 164 3.67 13.55 11.53
N LYS A 165 4.56 13.78 10.57
CA LYS A 165 5.00 15.09 10.10
C LYS A 165 4.87 15.14 8.57
N PRO A 166 3.68 15.42 8.05
CA PRO A 166 3.49 15.57 6.61
C PRO A 166 4.35 16.71 6.06
N PHE A 167 4.90 16.51 4.88
CA PHE A 167 5.70 17.51 4.17
C PHE A 167 5.01 17.92 2.87
N LYS A 168 5.48 19.02 2.30
CA LYS A 168 5.08 19.46 0.96
C LYS A 168 6.15 19.07 -0.06
N PHE A 169 5.71 18.58 -1.21
CA PHE A 169 6.61 18.22 -2.30
C PHE A 169 7.44 19.44 -2.77
N LYS A 170 8.73 19.19 -3.06
CA LYS A 170 9.72 20.18 -3.49
C LYS A 170 10.08 21.23 -2.42
N GLU A 171 9.54 21.12 -1.20
CA GLU A 171 9.98 21.95 -0.07
C GLU A 171 10.97 21.15 0.78
N LYS A 172 12.17 21.70 0.96
CA LYS A 172 13.22 21.11 1.78
C LYS A 172 12.86 21.14 3.25
N PHE A 173 13.19 20.09 3.96
CA PHE A 173 13.13 20.05 5.41
C PHE A 173 14.34 19.34 6.01
N HIS A 174 14.53 19.43 7.32
CA HIS A 174 15.66 18.84 8.00
C HIS A 174 15.22 17.84 9.05
N ILE A 175 16.01 16.78 9.18
CA ILE A 175 16.01 15.87 10.33
C ILE A 175 17.41 15.98 10.92
N ASP A 176 17.54 16.72 12.02
CA ASP A 176 18.82 17.20 12.56
C ASP A 176 19.67 17.86 11.45
N GLU A 177 20.85 17.34 11.15
CA GLU A 177 21.76 17.88 10.13
C GLU A 177 21.50 17.39 8.71
N ILE A 178 20.58 16.43 8.53
CA ILE A 178 20.25 15.84 7.22
C ILE A 178 19.16 16.67 6.54
N GLU A 179 19.46 17.26 5.39
CA GLU A 179 18.48 17.96 4.55
C GLU A 179 17.80 16.96 3.61
N VAL A 180 16.47 17.01 3.51
CA VAL A 180 15.65 16.11 2.68
C VAL A 180 14.80 16.93 1.72
N GLU A 181 14.82 16.57 0.43
CA GLU A 181 13.96 17.11 -0.61
C GLU A 181 12.98 16.01 -1.11
N PRO A 182 11.69 16.09 -0.81
CA PRO A 182 10.70 15.10 -1.27
C PRO A 182 10.14 15.49 -2.65
N TYR A 183 10.05 14.54 -3.54
CA TYR A 183 9.45 14.70 -4.86
C TYR A 183 8.30 13.68 -5.05
N ARG A 184 7.20 14.14 -5.61
CA ARG A 184 6.13 13.23 -6.01
C ARG A 184 6.59 12.38 -7.19
N VAL A 185 6.26 11.10 -7.15
CA VAL A 185 6.45 10.17 -8.27
C VAL A 185 5.13 9.52 -8.66
N ASP A 186 5.03 9.07 -9.89
CA ASP A 186 3.90 8.27 -10.36
C ASP A 186 4.05 6.84 -9.85
N HIS A 187 3.03 6.34 -9.19
CA HIS A 187 2.89 4.97 -8.74
C HIS A 187 1.40 4.62 -8.64
N SER A 188 1.05 3.38 -8.30
CA SER A 188 -0.35 2.96 -8.14
C SER A 188 -1.08 3.61 -6.96
N LEU A 189 -0.34 4.14 -5.97
CA LEU A 189 -0.88 4.87 -4.82
C LEU A 189 -0.59 6.37 -4.93
N SER A 190 -1.59 7.18 -4.54
CA SER A 190 -1.40 8.63 -4.38
C SER A 190 -0.34 8.93 -3.33
N GLY A 191 0.41 10.01 -3.54
CA GLY A 191 1.40 10.49 -2.58
C GLY A 191 2.73 9.74 -2.58
N ALA A 192 2.97 8.84 -3.53
CA ALA A 192 4.27 8.17 -3.68
C ALA A 192 5.39 9.20 -3.87
N THR A 193 6.50 8.98 -3.16
CA THR A 193 7.57 9.95 -2.96
C THR A 193 8.93 9.34 -3.23
N GLY A 194 9.72 10.00 -4.08
CA GLY A 194 11.17 9.85 -4.15
C GLY A 194 11.86 10.95 -3.34
N TYR A 195 13.02 10.65 -2.80
CA TYR A 195 13.76 11.56 -1.93
C TYR A 195 15.17 11.86 -2.48
N ILE A 196 15.56 13.13 -2.41
CA ILE A 196 16.97 13.56 -2.53
C ILE A 196 17.41 13.93 -1.11
N ILE A 197 18.46 13.28 -0.61
CA ILE A 197 18.92 13.39 0.77
C ILE A 197 20.35 13.88 0.79
N HIS A 198 20.60 15.02 1.43
CA HIS A 198 21.92 15.61 1.56
C HIS A 198 22.50 15.29 2.93
N THR A 199 23.63 14.59 2.91
CA THR A 199 24.38 14.16 4.10
C THR A 199 25.76 14.81 4.16
N SER A 200 26.46 14.63 5.26
CA SER A 200 27.84 15.15 5.40
C SER A 200 28.84 14.58 4.40
N SER A 201 28.58 13.39 3.85
CA SER A 201 29.49 12.69 2.92
C SER A 201 29.08 12.80 1.46
N GLY A 202 27.85 13.21 1.17
CA GLY A 202 27.35 13.34 -0.20
C GLY A 202 25.84 13.31 -0.33
N THR A 203 25.36 13.25 -1.55
CA THR A 203 23.94 13.23 -1.90
C THR A 203 23.47 11.82 -2.22
N ILE A 204 22.38 11.40 -1.61
CA ILE A 204 21.72 10.12 -1.81
C ILE A 204 20.37 10.37 -2.46
N VAL A 205 20.03 9.61 -3.48
CA VAL A 205 18.68 9.53 -4.04
C VAL A 205 18.08 8.20 -3.63
N TYR A 206 16.87 8.23 -3.07
CA TYR A 206 16.03 7.04 -2.83
C TYR A 206 14.75 7.19 -3.65
N THR A 207 14.53 6.30 -4.61
CA THR A 207 13.40 6.43 -5.54
C THR A 207 12.07 6.08 -4.90
N GLY A 208 12.04 5.23 -3.85
CA GLY A 208 10.83 4.47 -3.56
C GLY A 208 10.40 3.69 -4.82
N ASP A 209 9.13 3.36 -4.91
CA ASP A 209 8.55 2.74 -6.09
C ASP A 209 8.00 3.79 -7.04
N PHE A 210 8.21 3.61 -8.35
CA PHE A 210 7.79 4.58 -9.34
C PHE A 210 7.51 3.97 -10.72
N ARG A 211 6.82 4.73 -11.59
CA ARG A 211 6.56 4.39 -12.99
C ARG A 211 6.52 5.66 -13.85
N PHE A 212 6.48 5.50 -15.20
CA PHE A 212 6.32 6.58 -16.19
C PHE A 212 5.09 6.40 -17.11
N HIS A 213 4.12 5.60 -16.70
CA HIS A 213 3.01 5.22 -17.57
C HIS A 213 1.64 5.29 -16.89
N GLY A 214 1.56 5.88 -15.70
CA GLY A 214 0.33 6.17 -14.99
C GLY A 214 -0.19 7.59 -15.28
N ARG A 215 -1.01 8.10 -14.39
CA ARG A 215 -1.63 9.42 -14.55
C ARG A 215 -0.76 10.59 -14.08
N ARG A 216 0.36 10.29 -13.40
CA ARG A 216 1.31 11.26 -12.85
C ARG A 216 2.70 11.14 -13.48
N GLU A 217 2.81 10.66 -14.73
CA GLU A 217 4.09 10.46 -15.42
C GLU A 217 5.01 11.70 -15.42
N LYS A 218 4.40 12.89 -15.48
CA LYS A 218 5.14 14.18 -15.44
C LYS A 218 5.81 14.45 -14.11
N GLU A 219 5.27 13.96 -13.01
CA GLU A 219 5.85 14.10 -11.68
C GLU A 219 7.12 13.26 -11.57
N THR A 220 7.10 12.02 -12.05
CA THR A 220 8.31 11.18 -12.12
C THR A 220 9.36 11.77 -13.03
N ALA A 221 8.98 12.34 -14.18
CA ALA A 221 9.92 13.05 -15.05
C ALA A 221 10.56 14.26 -14.36
N THR A 222 9.78 15.03 -13.57
CA THR A 222 10.30 16.14 -12.77
C THR A 222 11.28 15.65 -11.71
N PHE A 223 10.99 14.53 -11.04
CA PHE A 223 11.90 13.92 -10.06
C PHE A 223 13.21 13.48 -10.73
N MET A 224 13.14 12.83 -11.88
CA MET A 224 14.32 12.39 -12.63
C MET A 224 15.24 13.56 -12.99
N GLU A 225 14.69 14.69 -13.45
CA GLU A 225 15.48 15.89 -13.74
C GLU A 225 16.11 16.49 -12.47
N ALA A 226 15.39 16.54 -11.36
CA ALA A 226 15.93 16.99 -10.08
C ALA A 226 17.08 16.08 -9.60
N CYS A 227 16.94 14.75 -9.74
CA CYS A 227 18.00 13.80 -9.44
C CYS A 227 19.26 14.03 -10.29
N LYS A 228 19.08 14.29 -11.59
CA LYS A 228 20.17 14.60 -12.51
C LYS A 228 20.90 15.88 -12.12
N GLU A 229 20.16 16.92 -11.73
CA GLU A 229 20.74 18.19 -11.26
C GLU A 229 21.49 18.02 -9.94
N ALA A 230 20.98 17.18 -9.03
CA ALA A 230 21.60 16.90 -7.74
C ALA A 230 22.93 16.12 -7.84
N LYS A 231 23.19 15.44 -8.97
CA LYS A 231 24.41 14.64 -9.22
C LYS A 231 24.74 13.69 -8.06
N PRO A 232 23.87 12.75 -7.74
CA PRO A 232 23.98 11.96 -6.51
C PRO A 232 25.23 11.10 -6.47
N ASP A 233 25.78 10.98 -5.26
CA ASP A 233 26.87 10.04 -4.96
C ASP A 233 26.33 8.61 -4.94
N VAL A 234 25.08 8.43 -4.45
CA VAL A 234 24.39 7.13 -4.42
C VAL A 234 22.97 7.27 -4.94
N LEU A 235 22.58 6.35 -5.81
CA LEU A 235 21.21 6.13 -6.26
C LEU A 235 20.74 4.77 -5.73
N ILE A 236 19.78 4.78 -4.80
CA ILE A 236 19.04 3.60 -4.35
C ILE A 236 17.77 3.54 -5.19
N ILE A 237 17.63 2.49 -6.00
CA ILE A 237 16.57 2.40 -7.02
C ILE A 237 15.84 1.06 -6.99
N GLU A 238 14.51 1.10 -7.14
CA GLU A 238 13.70 -0.10 -7.32
C GLU A 238 14.01 -0.82 -8.63
N GLY A 239 13.71 -2.11 -8.68
CA GLY A 239 13.88 -2.91 -9.89
C GLY A 239 12.85 -4.03 -10.03
N THR A 240 11.64 -3.83 -9.50
CA THR A 240 10.56 -4.84 -9.50
C THR A 240 10.30 -5.44 -10.87
N ARG A 241 10.35 -4.63 -11.91
CA ARG A 241 10.08 -5.05 -13.29
C ARG A 241 11.26 -4.86 -14.24
N VAL A 242 12.46 -5.03 -13.73
CA VAL A 242 13.71 -4.88 -14.50
C VAL A 242 13.76 -5.76 -15.76
N ASP A 243 13.14 -6.94 -15.73
CA ASP A 243 13.08 -7.88 -16.85
C ASP A 243 11.89 -7.65 -17.79
N SER A 244 11.00 -6.72 -17.47
CA SER A 244 9.79 -6.46 -18.28
C SER A 244 10.00 -5.31 -19.26
N THR A 245 9.59 -5.50 -20.50
CA THR A 245 9.58 -4.45 -21.54
C THR A 245 8.21 -3.81 -21.74
N ASN A 246 7.17 -4.28 -21.05
CA ASN A 246 5.81 -3.77 -21.22
C ASN A 246 5.68 -2.37 -20.60
N SER A 247 5.28 -1.40 -21.42
CA SER A 247 5.08 0.01 -21.06
C SER A 247 3.66 0.50 -21.38
N LYS A 248 2.66 -0.41 -21.36
CA LYS A 248 1.25 -0.07 -21.52
C LYS A 248 0.87 1.05 -20.56
N LYS A 249 0.08 2.03 -21.02
CA LYS A 249 -0.35 3.18 -20.22
C LYS A 249 -1.66 2.92 -19.49
N GLU A 250 -1.89 3.62 -18.37
CA GLU A 250 -3.14 3.56 -17.60
C GLU A 250 -4.36 3.99 -18.43
N LEU A 251 -4.18 4.91 -19.38
CA LEU A 251 -5.24 5.32 -20.31
C LEU A 251 -5.66 4.19 -21.29
N GLU A 252 -4.72 3.35 -21.70
CA GLU A 252 -5.04 2.17 -22.53
C GLU A 252 -5.87 1.14 -21.74
N VAL A 253 -5.59 1.00 -20.44
CA VAL A 253 -6.42 0.18 -19.52
C VAL A 253 -7.84 0.73 -19.44
N GLU A 254 -8.00 2.06 -19.32
CA GLU A 254 -9.31 2.72 -19.30
C GLU A 254 -10.12 2.42 -20.57
N ASP A 255 -9.48 2.51 -21.74
CA ASP A 255 -10.15 2.25 -23.03
C ASP A 255 -10.52 0.75 -23.18
N GLU A 256 -9.68 -0.17 -22.73
CA GLU A 256 -9.99 -1.60 -22.71
C GLU A 256 -11.13 -1.93 -21.73
N ILE A 257 -11.17 -1.33 -20.53
CA ILE A 257 -12.29 -1.47 -19.60
C ILE A 257 -13.60 -1.03 -20.28
N CYS A 258 -13.57 0.09 -21.00
CA CYS A 258 -14.71 0.60 -21.71
C CYS A 258 -15.16 -0.39 -22.81
N ASP A 259 -14.24 -0.91 -23.61
CA ASP A 259 -14.54 -1.88 -24.68
C ASP A 259 -15.13 -3.19 -24.12
N ILE A 260 -14.52 -3.77 -23.07
CA ILE A 260 -15.01 -4.98 -22.40
C ILE A 260 -16.42 -4.76 -21.84
N SER A 261 -16.61 -3.67 -21.07
CA SER A 261 -17.87 -3.39 -20.40
C SER A 261 -19.00 -2.99 -21.35
N SER A 262 -18.68 -2.49 -22.55
CA SER A 262 -19.66 -2.19 -23.60
C SER A 262 -20.28 -3.45 -24.21
N LYS A 263 -19.53 -4.55 -24.23
CA LYS A 263 -19.95 -5.85 -24.76
C LYS A 263 -20.71 -6.70 -23.76
N ALA A 264 -20.61 -6.37 -22.44
CA ALA A 264 -21.28 -7.10 -21.38
C ALA A 264 -22.80 -6.93 -21.46
N LYS A 265 -23.55 -8.05 -21.49
CA LYS A 265 -25.01 -8.07 -21.50
C LYS A 265 -25.62 -8.06 -20.09
N GLY A 266 -24.83 -8.38 -19.08
CA GLY A 266 -25.18 -8.38 -17.66
C GLY A 266 -24.32 -7.40 -16.86
N LEU A 267 -23.92 -7.80 -15.64
CA LEU A 267 -23.07 -7.02 -14.74
C LEU A 267 -21.60 -7.06 -15.18
N SER A 268 -20.91 -5.92 -15.13
CA SER A 268 -19.45 -5.88 -15.20
C SER A 268 -18.89 -5.91 -13.79
N ILE A 269 -18.31 -7.04 -13.39
CA ILE A 269 -17.69 -7.22 -12.08
C ILE A 269 -16.21 -6.92 -12.21
N CYS A 270 -15.68 -6.02 -11.39
CA CYS A 270 -14.36 -5.43 -11.57
C CYS A 270 -13.51 -5.69 -10.33
N ASN A 271 -12.32 -6.25 -10.52
CA ASN A 271 -11.36 -6.48 -9.44
C ASN A 271 -10.08 -5.69 -9.69
N TRP A 272 -9.75 -4.79 -8.76
CA TRP A 272 -8.47 -4.07 -8.72
C TRP A 272 -8.01 -3.89 -7.27
N SER A 273 -6.78 -3.43 -7.05
CA SER A 273 -6.30 -3.14 -5.69
C SER A 273 -7.16 -2.03 -5.05
N VAL A 274 -7.74 -2.29 -3.88
CA VAL A 274 -8.67 -1.39 -3.15
C VAL A 274 -8.15 0.05 -3.07
N ARG A 275 -6.82 0.22 -2.96
CA ARG A 275 -6.15 1.51 -2.76
C ARG A 275 -5.63 2.14 -4.05
N ASP A 276 -5.68 1.45 -5.18
CA ASP A 276 -5.28 1.98 -6.49
C ASP A 276 -6.34 2.96 -7.01
N THR A 277 -6.17 4.24 -6.67
CA THR A 277 -7.11 5.31 -7.04
C THR A 277 -7.01 5.68 -8.53
N ASP A 278 -5.86 5.47 -9.17
CA ASP A 278 -5.70 5.69 -10.60
C ASP A 278 -6.52 4.66 -11.39
N ARG A 279 -6.50 3.39 -10.97
CA ARG A 279 -7.31 2.33 -11.56
C ARG A 279 -8.80 2.55 -11.28
N MET A 280 -9.15 2.99 -10.07
CA MET A 280 -10.53 3.35 -9.74
C MET A 280 -11.04 4.46 -10.67
N LEU A 281 -10.22 5.48 -10.95
CA LEU A 281 -10.56 6.53 -11.89
C LEU A 281 -10.74 6.00 -13.32
N SER A 282 -9.93 5.04 -13.75
CA SER A 282 -10.08 4.39 -15.06
C SER A 282 -11.43 3.67 -15.18
N PHE A 283 -11.85 2.95 -14.14
CA PHE A 283 -13.18 2.32 -14.11
C PHE A 283 -14.32 3.35 -14.05
N LEU A 284 -14.17 4.44 -13.29
CA LEU A 284 -15.17 5.51 -13.23
C LEU A 284 -15.33 6.20 -14.60
N ASN A 285 -14.24 6.52 -15.25
CA ASN A 285 -14.28 7.15 -16.58
C ASN A 285 -14.91 6.21 -17.63
N ALA A 286 -14.61 4.92 -17.59
CA ALA A 286 -15.26 3.94 -18.44
C ALA A 286 -16.77 3.85 -18.15
N ALA A 287 -17.18 3.87 -16.88
CA ALA A 287 -18.59 3.90 -16.50
C ALA A 287 -19.29 5.14 -17.07
N LYS A 288 -18.69 6.34 -16.92
CA LYS A 288 -19.19 7.61 -17.51
C LYS A 288 -19.36 7.54 -19.01
N LYS A 289 -18.33 7.06 -19.73
CA LYS A 289 -18.37 6.90 -21.19
C LYS A 289 -19.53 5.99 -21.65
N LEU A 290 -19.93 5.04 -20.81
CA LEU A 290 -20.97 4.05 -21.09
C LEU A 290 -22.36 4.43 -20.53
N GLY A 291 -22.48 5.56 -19.83
CA GLY A 291 -23.73 5.95 -19.15
C GLY A 291 -24.12 4.98 -18.03
N LYS A 292 -23.12 4.35 -17.38
CA LYS A 292 -23.28 3.42 -16.25
C LYS A 292 -22.77 4.05 -14.96
N LYS A 293 -23.02 3.39 -13.83
CA LYS A 293 -22.47 3.79 -12.52
C LYS A 293 -21.37 2.83 -12.09
N LEU A 294 -20.32 3.39 -11.47
CA LEU A 294 -19.30 2.59 -10.78
C LEU A 294 -19.74 2.39 -9.32
N ALA A 295 -20.00 1.15 -8.93
CA ALA A 295 -20.29 0.79 -7.55
C ALA A 295 -18.99 0.41 -6.83
N ILE A 296 -18.63 1.14 -5.77
CA ILE A 296 -17.42 0.93 -4.96
C ILE A 296 -17.78 0.51 -3.54
N SER A 297 -16.85 -0.15 -2.85
CA SER A 297 -17.03 -0.56 -1.45
C SER A 297 -17.00 0.64 -0.49
N LEU A 298 -17.57 0.48 0.73
CA LEU A 298 -17.51 1.50 1.77
C LEU A 298 -16.07 1.81 2.20
N LYS A 299 -15.15 0.83 2.15
CA LYS A 299 -13.71 1.07 2.42
C LYS A 299 -13.10 2.01 1.40
N GLN A 300 -13.44 1.85 0.13
CA GLN A 300 -12.97 2.76 -0.93
C GLN A 300 -13.58 4.15 -0.76
N ALA A 301 -14.85 4.24 -0.38
CA ALA A 301 -15.48 5.53 -0.09
C ALA A 301 -14.78 6.27 1.06
N TYR A 302 -14.48 5.56 2.15
CA TYR A 302 -13.73 6.12 3.28
C TYR A 302 -12.34 6.62 2.85
N LEU A 303 -11.62 5.82 2.07
CA LEU A 303 -10.32 6.22 1.50
C LEU A 303 -10.42 7.49 0.66
N LEU A 304 -11.42 7.58 -0.22
CA LEU A 304 -11.62 8.76 -1.07
C LEU A 304 -11.94 10.01 -0.24
N ASP A 305 -12.74 9.88 0.82
CA ASP A 305 -13.07 11.01 1.71
C ASP A 305 -11.83 11.45 2.52
N GLU A 306 -10.95 10.52 2.95
CA GLU A 306 -9.67 10.88 3.58
C GLU A 306 -8.75 11.60 2.57
N LEU A 307 -8.60 11.10 1.34
CA LEU A 307 -7.80 11.74 0.29
C LEU A 307 -8.34 13.11 -0.11
N ALA A 308 -9.65 13.33 -0.07
CA ALA A 308 -10.25 14.63 -0.33
C ALA A 308 -9.85 15.68 0.71
N LYS A 309 -9.58 15.27 1.97
CA LYS A 309 -9.13 16.17 3.04
C LYS A 309 -7.71 16.72 2.79
N CYS A 310 -6.84 15.94 2.18
CA CYS A 310 -5.49 16.36 1.84
C CYS A 310 -5.36 16.97 0.43
N GLY A 311 -6.48 17.13 -0.29
CA GLY A 311 -6.53 17.86 -1.55
C GLY A 311 -6.03 17.08 -2.77
N ASP A 312 -6.05 15.73 -2.74
CA ASP A 312 -5.75 14.93 -3.94
C ASP A 312 -6.75 15.30 -5.06
N SER A 313 -6.23 15.87 -6.14
CA SER A 313 -7.02 16.37 -7.26
C SER A 313 -7.35 15.32 -8.31
N ILE A 314 -6.68 14.14 -8.27
CA ILE A 314 -6.83 13.07 -9.26
C ILE A 314 -7.78 11.99 -8.76
N ALA A 315 -7.74 11.66 -7.46
CA ALA A 315 -8.62 10.64 -6.89
C ALA A 315 -10.11 10.96 -7.15
N PRO A 316 -10.94 9.95 -7.47
CA PRO A 316 -12.39 10.12 -7.58
C PRO A 316 -12.98 10.77 -6.33
N LYS A 317 -14.12 11.43 -6.48
CA LYS A 317 -14.85 12.02 -5.34
C LYS A 317 -16.09 11.19 -5.04
N THR A 318 -16.37 10.94 -3.77
CA THR A 318 -17.55 10.17 -3.34
C THR A 318 -18.88 10.85 -3.68
N GLY A 319 -18.86 12.15 -4.05
CA GLY A 319 -20.02 12.92 -4.52
C GLY A 319 -20.19 12.92 -6.04
N ASP A 320 -19.38 12.22 -6.81
CA ASP A 320 -19.53 12.08 -8.26
C ASP A 320 -20.84 11.34 -8.56
N GLU A 321 -21.66 11.87 -9.49
CA GLU A 321 -22.99 11.33 -9.80
C GLU A 321 -22.96 9.95 -10.46
N ASP A 322 -21.85 9.61 -11.13
CA ASP A 322 -21.63 8.30 -11.75
C ASP A 322 -20.94 7.29 -10.81
N LEU A 323 -20.65 7.70 -9.58
CA LEU A 323 -20.11 6.83 -8.54
C LEU A 323 -21.19 6.54 -7.50
N THR A 324 -21.39 5.25 -7.17
CA THR A 324 -22.32 4.82 -6.13
C THR A 324 -21.62 3.96 -5.09
N LEU A 325 -22.09 3.98 -3.86
CA LEU A 325 -21.52 3.21 -2.76
C LEU A 325 -22.27 1.91 -2.62
N TYR A 326 -21.54 0.81 -2.47
CA TYR A 326 -22.11 -0.50 -2.26
C TYR A 326 -21.88 -0.96 -0.82
N ALA A 327 -22.97 -1.28 -0.12
CA ALA A 327 -22.90 -1.84 1.21
C ALA A 327 -23.10 -3.35 1.15
N ASN A 328 -22.06 -4.09 1.54
CA ASN A 328 -22.10 -5.55 1.63
C ASN A 328 -23.14 -6.01 2.64
N ARG A 329 -23.73 -7.16 2.38
CA ARG A 329 -24.54 -7.84 3.38
C ARG A 329 -23.68 -8.25 4.55
N LYS A 330 -24.06 -7.83 5.77
CA LYS A 330 -23.34 -8.17 7.00
C LYS A 330 -24.25 -8.92 7.98
N SER A 331 -23.63 -9.84 8.73
CA SER A 331 -24.18 -10.61 9.84
C SER A 331 -25.65 -11.05 9.68
N TRP A 332 -26.59 -10.33 10.24
CA TRP A 332 -27.99 -10.75 10.35
C TRP A 332 -28.92 -10.14 9.29
N GLY A 333 -28.45 -9.16 8.52
CA GLY A 333 -29.40 -8.48 7.68
C GLY A 333 -28.88 -7.77 6.44
N VAL A 334 -29.79 -7.00 5.85
CA VAL A 334 -29.60 -6.18 4.66
C VAL A 334 -30.08 -4.78 4.95
N ILE A 335 -29.27 -3.78 4.57
CA ILE A 335 -29.70 -2.38 4.65
C ILE A 335 -30.97 -2.20 3.84
N GLY A 336 -31.91 -1.39 4.37
CA GLY A 336 -33.19 -1.14 3.74
C GLY A 336 -34.23 -2.25 3.91
N ASP A 337 -33.95 -3.25 4.74
CA ASP A 337 -35.00 -4.18 5.19
C ASP A 337 -35.84 -3.53 6.30
N SER A 338 -37.11 -3.28 6.00
CA SER A 338 -38.03 -2.54 6.88
C SER A 338 -38.21 -3.15 8.28
N ASN A 339 -37.96 -4.44 8.44
CA ASN A 339 -38.11 -5.12 9.71
C ASN A 339 -36.91 -5.04 10.64
N TRP A 340 -35.72 -4.69 10.13
CA TRP A 340 -34.44 -4.78 10.84
C TRP A 340 -33.51 -3.58 10.65
N CYS A 341 -33.95 -2.53 9.97
CA CYS A 341 -33.08 -1.45 9.49
C CYS A 341 -32.21 -0.80 10.58
N ASP A 342 -32.81 -0.41 11.70
CA ASP A 342 -32.08 0.28 12.78
C ASP A 342 -31.09 -0.65 13.50
N LYS A 343 -31.48 -1.88 13.79
CA LYS A 343 -30.61 -2.88 14.40
C LYS A 343 -29.42 -3.25 13.51
N ILE A 344 -29.67 -3.46 12.22
CA ILE A 344 -28.65 -3.81 11.25
C ILE A 344 -27.61 -2.70 11.16
N ARG A 345 -28.04 -1.43 11.12
CA ARG A 345 -27.15 -0.28 11.05
C ARG A 345 -26.21 -0.20 12.25
N ASP A 346 -26.72 -0.40 13.44
CA ASP A 346 -25.98 -0.20 14.68
C ASP A 346 -25.18 -1.42 15.13
N GLU A 347 -25.67 -2.62 14.85
CA GLU A 347 -25.03 -3.88 15.29
C GLU A 347 -24.09 -4.49 14.23
N ASP A 348 -24.46 -4.41 12.94
CA ASP A 348 -23.74 -5.09 11.86
C ASP A 348 -22.66 -4.23 11.20
N TYR A 349 -22.78 -2.90 11.25
CA TYR A 349 -21.86 -1.99 10.61
C TYR A 349 -21.01 -1.21 11.59
N ASP A 350 -19.72 -1.15 11.32
CA ASP A 350 -18.75 -0.38 12.11
C ASP A 350 -19.07 1.13 12.08
N SER A 351 -18.64 1.86 13.10
CA SER A 351 -18.89 3.29 13.24
C SER A 351 -18.44 4.12 12.02
N TRP A 352 -17.35 3.72 11.36
CA TRP A 352 -16.84 4.38 10.17
C TRP A 352 -17.68 4.09 8.91
N GLU A 353 -18.43 2.98 8.85
CA GLU A 353 -19.31 2.62 7.72
C GLU A 353 -20.66 3.34 7.76
N ARG A 354 -21.18 3.56 8.97
CA ARG A 354 -22.56 4.07 9.20
C ARG A 354 -22.89 5.37 8.45
N PRO A 355 -21.97 6.35 8.33
CA PRO A 355 -22.24 7.60 7.59
C PRO A 355 -22.55 7.40 6.10
N TYR A 356 -22.16 6.26 5.52
CA TYR A 356 -22.36 5.97 4.10
C TYR A 356 -23.66 5.24 3.79
N LEU A 357 -24.31 4.64 4.80
CA LEU A 357 -25.40 3.69 4.60
C LEU A 357 -26.67 4.33 3.98
N ASP A 358 -26.94 5.61 4.27
CA ASP A 358 -28.12 6.30 3.74
C ASP A 358 -28.08 6.49 2.22
N ARG A 359 -26.90 6.51 1.62
CA ARG A 359 -26.68 6.70 0.18
C ARG A 359 -26.12 5.48 -0.52
N ALA A 360 -25.95 4.39 0.20
CA ALA A 360 -25.42 3.15 -0.36
C ALA A 360 -26.54 2.30 -0.97
N VAL A 361 -26.21 1.67 -2.10
CA VAL A 361 -27.01 0.60 -2.67
C VAL A 361 -26.59 -0.76 -2.09
N CYS A 362 -27.46 -1.73 -2.17
CA CYS A 362 -27.19 -3.11 -1.74
C CYS A 362 -27.37 -4.10 -2.90
N TYR A 363 -27.21 -5.39 -2.64
CA TYR A 363 -27.36 -6.44 -3.65
C TYR A 363 -28.72 -6.41 -4.37
N LYS A 364 -29.81 -5.96 -3.72
CA LYS A 364 -31.14 -5.88 -4.33
C LYS A 364 -31.17 -4.90 -5.50
N ASP A 365 -30.53 -3.75 -5.32
CA ASP A 365 -30.45 -2.69 -6.32
C ASP A 365 -29.61 -3.11 -7.51
N ILE A 366 -28.42 -3.69 -7.24
CA ILE A 366 -27.54 -4.20 -8.30
C ILE A 366 -28.23 -5.33 -9.07
N ARG A 367 -28.88 -6.28 -8.36
CA ARG A 367 -29.59 -7.41 -8.98
C ARG A 367 -30.71 -6.96 -9.91
N ALA A 368 -31.43 -5.91 -9.53
CA ALA A 368 -32.52 -5.38 -10.34
C ALA A 368 -32.06 -4.69 -11.63
N ASN A 369 -30.86 -4.09 -11.63
CA ASN A 369 -30.38 -3.21 -12.69
C ASN A 369 -28.94 -3.52 -13.11
N GLN A 370 -28.58 -4.79 -13.27
CA GLN A 370 -27.20 -5.25 -13.48
C GLN A 370 -26.45 -4.56 -14.63
N LYS A 371 -27.15 -4.21 -15.71
CA LYS A 371 -26.57 -3.56 -16.89
C LYS A 371 -26.10 -2.13 -16.64
N ASP A 372 -26.63 -1.49 -15.59
CA ASP A 372 -26.36 -0.08 -15.28
C ASP A 372 -25.12 0.09 -14.41
N TYR A 373 -24.43 -1.03 -14.06
CA TYR A 373 -23.31 -0.99 -13.13
C TYR A 373 -22.05 -1.64 -13.67
N LEU A 374 -20.92 -0.99 -13.37
CA LEU A 374 -19.63 -1.61 -13.12
C LEU A 374 -19.48 -1.75 -11.60
N MET A 375 -19.23 -2.96 -11.09
CA MET A 375 -19.21 -3.19 -9.65
C MET A 375 -17.83 -3.67 -9.20
N PHE A 376 -17.21 -2.96 -8.27
CA PHE A 376 -16.02 -3.45 -7.59
C PHE A 376 -16.34 -4.70 -6.76
N CYS A 377 -15.51 -5.71 -6.89
CA CYS A 377 -15.63 -6.95 -6.12
C CYS A 377 -14.24 -7.52 -5.88
N SER A 378 -13.77 -7.42 -4.65
CA SER A 378 -12.54 -8.09 -4.22
C SER A 378 -12.76 -9.58 -4.00
N ASN A 379 -11.68 -10.34 -3.77
CA ASN A 379 -11.76 -11.76 -3.44
C ASN A 379 -12.64 -12.02 -2.19
N PHE A 380 -12.66 -11.09 -1.24
CA PHE A 380 -13.45 -11.18 -0.01
C PHE A 380 -14.95 -10.88 -0.23
N ASP A 381 -15.29 -10.25 -1.35
CA ASP A 381 -16.65 -9.83 -1.68
C ASP A 381 -17.36 -10.81 -2.62
N LEU A 382 -16.70 -11.86 -3.10
CA LEU A 382 -17.29 -12.85 -4.03
C LEU A 382 -18.59 -13.47 -3.50
N LYS A 383 -18.76 -13.58 -2.19
CA LYS A 383 -19.99 -14.06 -1.55
C LYS A 383 -21.22 -13.20 -1.88
N GLU A 384 -21.05 -11.91 -2.20
CA GLU A 384 -22.16 -11.03 -2.61
C GLU A 384 -22.81 -11.50 -3.92
N LEU A 385 -22.05 -12.21 -4.77
CA LEU A 385 -22.56 -12.78 -6.03
C LEU A 385 -23.66 -13.82 -5.82
N ILE A 386 -23.71 -14.46 -4.64
CA ILE A 386 -24.79 -15.39 -4.28
C ILE A 386 -26.13 -14.65 -4.23
N ASP A 387 -26.14 -13.47 -3.68
CA ASP A 387 -27.33 -12.64 -3.54
C ASP A 387 -27.63 -11.83 -4.80
N ILE A 388 -26.61 -11.32 -5.49
CA ILE A 388 -26.73 -10.54 -6.74
C ILE A 388 -27.21 -11.43 -7.90
N LYS A 389 -26.72 -12.67 -7.98
CA LYS A 389 -27.01 -13.63 -9.08
C LYS A 389 -26.70 -13.03 -10.44
N PRO A 390 -25.41 -12.94 -10.82
CA PRO A 390 -25.01 -12.39 -12.10
C PRO A 390 -25.83 -12.98 -13.26
N ALA A 391 -26.38 -12.11 -14.11
CA ALA A 391 -27.17 -12.51 -15.26
C ALA A 391 -26.28 -13.07 -16.37
N GLU A 392 -26.86 -13.84 -17.29
CA GLU A 392 -26.15 -14.34 -18.47
C GLU A 392 -25.50 -13.19 -19.26
N GLY A 393 -24.24 -13.38 -19.64
CA GLY A 393 -23.43 -12.37 -20.32
C GLY A 393 -22.83 -11.33 -19.40
N SER A 394 -22.81 -11.58 -18.06
CA SER A 394 -21.96 -10.85 -17.13
C SER A 394 -20.49 -11.16 -17.36
N VAL A 395 -19.60 -10.19 -17.07
CA VAL A 395 -18.16 -10.31 -17.24
C VAL A 395 -17.42 -10.02 -15.94
N TYR A 396 -16.36 -10.79 -15.68
CA TYR A 396 -15.41 -10.49 -14.61
C TYR A 396 -14.13 -9.88 -15.22
N ILE A 397 -13.81 -8.66 -14.81
CA ILE A 397 -12.65 -7.90 -15.29
C ILE A 397 -11.55 -7.97 -14.24
N LYS A 398 -10.51 -8.77 -14.50
CA LYS A 398 -9.30 -8.85 -13.69
C LYS A 398 -8.39 -7.67 -14.01
N SER A 399 -8.17 -6.79 -13.04
CA SER A 399 -7.31 -5.60 -13.20
C SER A 399 -6.28 -5.51 -12.06
N VAL A 400 -5.74 -6.66 -11.68
CA VAL A 400 -4.64 -6.86 -10.72
C VAL A 400 -3.50 -7.60 -11.40
N CYS A 401 -2.32 -7.61 -10.76
CA CYS A 401 -1.17 -8.35 -11.27
C CYS A 401 -1.46 -9.85 -11.40
N GLU A 402 -0.68 -10.52 -12.24
CA GLU A 402 -0.68 -11.98 -12.26
C GLU A 402 -0.16 -12.55 -10.93
N PRO A 403 -0.60 -13.76 -10.52
CA PRO A 403 -0.03 -14.43 -9.37
C PRO A 403 1.49 -14.56 -9.53
N PHE A 404 2.23 -14.26 -8.48
CA PHE A 404 3.69 -14.38 -8.45
C PHE A 404 4.17 -15.41 -7.41
N ASP A 405 3.25 -16.01 -6.65
CA ASP A 405 3.52 -17.11 -5.73
C ASP A 405 2.41 -18.18 -5.75
N ALA A 406 2.68 -19.32 -5.13
CA ALA A 406 1.78 -20.47 -5.11
C ALA A 406 0.46 -20.19 -4.35
N GLU A 407 0.47 -19.33 -3.34
CA GLU A 407 -0.73 -18.96 -2.58
C GLU A 407 -1.67 -18.10 -3.43
N MET A 408 -1.13 -17.13 -4.14
CA MET A 408 -1.89 -16.32 -5.11
C MET A 408 -2.44 -17.17 -6.27
N GLU A 409 -1.71 -18.20 -6.72
CA GLU A 409 -2.22 -19.14 -7.74
C GLU A 409 -3.41 -19.95 -7.22
N MET A 410 -3.34 -20.42 -5.96
CA MET A 410 -4.47 -21.12 -5.33
C MET A 410 -5.68 -20.20 -5.17
N ASP A 411 -5.46 -18.95 -4.77
CA ASP A 411 -6.54 -17.96 -4.65
C ASP A 411 -7.17 -17.65 -6.00
N TRP A 412 -6.36 -17.50 -7.04
CA TRP A 412 -6.88 -17.34 -8.39
C TRP A 412 -7.71 -18.56 -8.83
N GLY A 413 -7.27 -19.77 -8.51
CA GLY A 413 -8.05 -20.99 -8.74
C GLY A 413 -9.42 -20.96 -8.03
N ARG A 414 -9.48 -20.46 -6.78
CA ARG A 414 -10.75 -20.29 -6.06
C ARG A 414 -11.65 -19.24 -6.75
N ILE A 415 -11.10 -18.11 -7.17
CA ILE A 415 -11.85 -17.08 -7.91
C ILE A 415 -12.42 -17.66 -9.20
N MET A 416 -11.64 -18.42 -9.95
CA MET A 416 -12.11 -19.06 -11.19
C MET A 416 -13.26 -20.04 -10.93
N ASN A 417 -13.29 -20.74 -9.78
CA ASN A 417 -14.43 -21.59 -9.42
C ASN A 417 -15.72 -20.78 -9.21
N TRP A 418 -15.64 -19.60 -8.59
CA TRP A 418 -16.76 -18.67 -8.45
C TRP A 418 -17.28 -18.18 -9.79
N ILE A 419 -16.37 -17.72 -10.64
CA ILE A 419 -16.68 -17.18 -11.97
C ILE A 419 -17.38 -18.25 -12.83
N ASN A 420 -16.81 -19.45 -12.85
CA ASN A 420 -17.36 -20.57 -13.61
C ASN A 420 -18.73 -21.01 -13.09
N HIS A 421 -18.92 -20.99 -11.74
CA HIS A 421 -20.22 -21.33 -11.12
C HIS A 421 -21.34 -20.40 -11.59
N PHE A 422 -21.05 -19.12 -11.79
CA PHE A 422 -22.02 -18.14 -12.29
C PHE A 422 -22.03 -18.00 -13.82
N GLY A 423 -21.25 -18.79 -14.56
CA GLY A 423 -21.22 -18.78 -16.01
C GLY A 423 -20.72 -17.47 -16.61
N MET A 424 -19.82 -16.76 -15.90
CA MET A 424 -19.27 -15.48 -16.34
C MET A 424 -18.04 -15.67 -17.22
N ASN A 425 -17.83 -14.74 -18.16
CA ASN A 425 -16.57 -14.62 -18.90
C ASN A 425 -15.52 -13.88 -18.06
N VAL A 426 -14.25 -14.21 -18.29
CA VAL A 426 -13.10 -13.49 -17.69
C VAL A 426 -12.38 -12.70 -18.76
N GLU A 427 -12.15 -11.43 -18.47
CA GLU A 427 -11.30 -10.55 -19.26
C GLU A 427 -10.21 -9.97 -18.33
N SER A 428 -9.02 -9.71 -18.86
CA SER A 428 -7.91 -9.17 -18.08
C SER A 428 -7.40 -7.88 -18.73
N THR A 429 -7.29 -6.82 -17.91
CA THR A 429 -6.63 -5.58 -18.31
C THR A 429 -5.95 -4.95 -17.13
N HIS A 430 -4.64 -4.82 -17.21
CA HIS A 430 -3.82 -4.33 -16.11
C HIS A 430 -2.56 -3.64 -16.63
N VAL A 431 -2.06 -2.69 -15.84
CA VAL A 431 -0.71 -2.13 -15.95
C VAL A 431 -0.11 -2.01 -14.56
N SER A 432 1.17 -2.28 -14.47
CA SER A 432 1.88 -2.29 -13.19
C SER A 432 2.04 -0.89 -12.57
N GLY A 433 2.18 -0.85 -11.24
CA GLY A 433 2.61 0.34 -10.49
C GLY A 433 4.10 0.67 -10.64
N HIS A 434 4.93 -0.21 -11.25
CA HIS A 434 6.38 -0.11 -11.28
C HIS A 434 6.92 0.14 -12.68
N ALA A 435 8.05 0.84 -12.76
CA ALA A 435 8.77 1.12 -14.01
C ALA A 435 9.24 -0.16 -14.71
N SER A 436 9.15 -0.18 -16.04
CA SER A 436 9.68 -1.27 -16.87
C SER A 436 11.20 -1.19 -17.00
N GLY A 437 11.86 -2.30 -17.40
CA GLY A 437 13.31 -2.33 -17.61
C GLY A 437 13.85 -1.18 -18.48
N PRO A 438 13.25 -0.87 -19.65
CA PRO A 438 13.65 0.31 -20.44
C PRO A 438 13.53 1.65 -19.70
N GLN A 439 12.46 1.83 -18.89
CA GLN A 439 12.27 3.05 -18.09
C GLN A 439 13.27 3.15 -16.94
N LEU A 440 13.57 2.04 -16.26
CA LEU A 440 14.61 1.96 -15.23
C LEU A 440 16.00 2.27 -15.82
N LYS A 441 16.30 1.70 -17.01
CA LYS A 441 17.55 2.00 -17.74
C LYS A 441 17.67 3.47 -18.05
N GLU A 442 16.64 4.09 -18.61
CA GLU A 442 16.62 5.51 -18.91
C GLU A 442 16.88 6.36 -17.65
N PHE A 443 16.22 6.03 -16.54
CA PHE A 443 16.41 6.72 -15.27
C PHE A 443 17.88 6.63 -14.80
N VAL A 444 18.46 5.44 -14.81
CA VAL A 444 19.86 5.19 -14.43
C VAL A 444 20.82 5.99 -15.30
N GLU A 445 20.63 5.95 -16.63
CA GLU A 445 21.51 6.66 -17.60
C GLU A 445 21.39 8.18 -17.48
N GLN A 446 20.18 8.72 -17.26
CA GLN A 446 19.94 10.16 -17.12
C GLN A 446 20.49 10.73 -15.80
N VAL A 447 20.24 10.04 -14.68
CA VAL A 447 20.70 10.47 -13.36
C VAL A 447 22.22 10.34 -13.23
N ASN A 448 22.81 9.31 -13.81
CA ASN A 448 24.26 9.07 -13.88
C ASN A 448 24.95 9.22 -12.51
N ALA A 449 24.42 8.54 -11.49
CA ALA A 449 24.96 8.54 -10.13
C ALA A 449 26.37 7.95 -10.06
N LYS A 450 27.18 8.37 -9.07
CA LYS A 450 28.52 7.81 -8.86
C LYS A 450 28.48 6.34 -8.43
N ASN A 451 27.43 5.94 -7.72
CA ASN A 451 27.16 4.53 -7.40
C ASN A 451 25.65 4.25 -7.45
N ILE A 452 25.27 3.03 -7.84
CA ILE A 452 23.90 2.58 -7.96
C ILE A 452 23.72 1.35 -7.10
N ILE A 453 22.71 1.36 -6.23
CA ILE A 453 22.33 0.24 -5.36
C ILE A 453 20.90 -0.19 -5.75
N PRO A 454 20.75 -1.22 -6.58
CA PRO A 454 19.43 -1.78 -6.89
C PRO A 454 18.84 -2.47 -5.68
N LEU A 455 17.58 -2.15 -5.38
CA LEU A 455 16.80 -2.78 -4.33
C LEU A 455 15.42 -3.19 -4.88
N HIS A 456 14.64 -3.84 -4.04
CA HIS A 456 13.26 -4.19 -4.40
C HIS A 456 13.19 -4.93 -5.74
N THR A 457 14.07 -5.91 -5.93
CA THR A 457 14.22 -6.68 -7.16
C THR A 457 14.81 -8.07 -6.90
N GLU A 458 14.37 -9.05 -7.66
CA GLU A 458 14.98 -10.40 -7.67
C GLU A 458 16.18 -10.49 -8.64
N ASN A 459 16.35 -9.47 -9.53
CA ASN A 459 17.40 -9.44 -10.53
C ASN A 459 18.22 -8.14 -10.51
N ALA A 460 18.86 -7.85 -9.37
CA ALA A 460 19.74 -6.70 -9.21
C ALA A 460 20.91 -6.66 -10.23
N LYS A 461 21.35 -7.84 -10.71
CA LYS A 461 22.44 -7.95 -11.70
C LYS A 461 22.11 -7.34 -13.06
N ALA A 462 20.84 -7.21 -13.41
CA ALA A 462 20.44 -6.57 -14.67
C ALA A 462 20.97 -5.13 -14.80
N PHE A 463 21.15 -4.43 -13.68
CA PHE A 463 21.67 -3.05 -13.65
C PHE A 463 23.15 -2.94 -14.08
N GLU A 464 23.94 -4.01 -13.95
CA GLU A 464 25.33 -4.05 -14.41
C GLU A 464 25.45 -3.89 -15.95
N ASN A 465 24.37 -4.19 -16.69
CA ASN A 465 24.31 -3.96 -18.13
C ASN A 465 24.18 -2.48 -18.51
N TRP A 466 23.77 -1.63 -17.56
CA TRP A 466 23.49 -0.21 -17.80
C TRP A 466 24.52 0.72 -17.18
N SER A 467 25.21 0.29 -16.15
CA SER A 467 26.27 1.05 -15.49
C SER A 467 27.36 0.12 -14.94
N LYS A 468 28.61 0.64 -14.93
CA LYS A 468 29.73 -0.04 -14.27
C LYS A 468 29.83 0.27 -12.78
N ASN A 469 29.04 1.25 -12.31
CA ASN A 469 29.08 1.75 -10.94
C ASN A 469 27.92 1.14 -10.11
N VAL A 470 27.73 -0.16 -10.21
CA VAL A 470 26.67 -0.88 -9.47
C VAL A 470 27.27 -1.60 -8.28
N THR A 471 26.70 -1.37 -7.09
CA THR A 471 26.97 -2.15 -5.89
C THR A 471 25.84 -3.14 -5.68
N LEU A 472 26.13 -4.40 -5.84
CA LEU A 472 25.20 -5.50 -5.53
C LEU A 472 25.33 -5.87 -4.06
N LEU A 473 24.20 -5.88 -3.35
CA LEU A 473 24.13 -6.35 -1.98
C LEU A 473 23.97 -7.88 -1.97
N GLY A 474 24.80 -8.55 -1.18
CA GLY A 474 24.78 -10.00 -1.09
C GLY A 474 23.70 -10.54 -0.15
N LYS A 475 23.39 -9.81 0.92
CA LYS A 475 22.48 -10.24 1.99
C LYS A 475 21.89 -9.07 2.78
N VAL A 476 20.79 -9.36 3.46
CA VAL A 476 20.21 -8.45 4.46
C VAL A 476 21.19 -8.18 5.59
N GLY A 477 21.24 -6.94 6.10
CA GLY A 477 22.19 -6.47 7.12
C GLY A 477 23.53 -5.98 6.57
N GLU A 478 23.69 -5.98 5.25
CA GLU A 478 24.89 -5.42 4.60
C GLU A 478 24.89 -3.90 4.63
N SER A 479 26.07 -3.32 4.79
CA SER A 479 26.25 -1.88 4.89
C SER A 479 27.09 -1.33 3.74
N TYR A 480 26.75 -0.13 3.32
CA TYR A 480 27.50 0.67 2.34
C TYR A 480 27.91 2.01 2.99
N VAL A 481 29.16 2.38 2.84
CA VAL A 481 29.74 3.62 3.40
C VAL A 481 30.04 4.59 2.29
N LEU A 482 29.53 5.85 2.41
CA LEU A 482 29.83 6.99 1.55
C LEU A 482 31.12 7.67 1.97
#